data_95ce8c1eee5d7749d2fa08c9ed14b38b
#
_entry.id   95ce8c1eee5d7749d2fa08c9ed14b38b
#
_cell.length_a   1.000
_cell.length_b   1.000
_cell.length_c   1.000
_cell.angle_alpha   90.00
_cell.angle_beta   90.00
_cell.angle_gamma   90.00
#
_symmetry.space_group_name_H-M   'P 1'
#
loop_
_entity.id
_entity.type
_entity.pdbx_description
1 polymer ?
#
loop_
_entity_poly.entity_id
_entity_poly.type
_entity_poly.pdbx_seq_one_letter_code
_entity_poly.pdbx_strand_id
1 'polypeptide(L)'
;MGHSMHTLLSHQTQPFVYAGYTIFVAEVPSTLNEALFLDLMLERARSREERIVLLQHAIDSIASTFYTQVMFADYELQAHRLVEQDQPVTADVLNTIYASLLDAYYGDVIDKEEISKVTWARIPHFFSTPYYVYQYATCFASTARLMQAIRSKGPGEREDAVNRYLNLLRAGGSDYPMNLLARAGVDLSQPDTVRAVATELDVLVARLEQELGAEVAGAAPRSH
;
A
#
# COMPACT_ATOMS: atom_id res chain seq x y z
N MET A 1 -4.19 0.89 -16.30
CA MET A 1 -3.10 0.53 -17.23
C MET A 1 -2.18 -0.56 -16.67
N GLY A 2 -1.81 -0.57 -15.39
CA GLY A 2 -0.91 -1.56 -14.81
C GLY A 2 -1.33 -3.00 -15.02
N HIS A 3 -2.56 -3.35 -14.71
CA HIS A 3 -3.12 -4.69 -14.97
C HIS A 3 -3.07 -5.07 -16.45
N SER A 4 -3.42 -4.14 -17.35
CA SER A 4 -3.39 -4.42 -18.79
C SER A 4 -1.98 -4.74 -19.29
N MET A 5 -0.97 -4.01 -18.80
CA MET A 5 0.44 -4.27 -19.12
C MET A 5 0.93 -5.59 -18.53
N HIS A 6 0.53 -5.91 -17.29
CA HIS A 6 0.88 -7.18 -16.67
C HIS A 6 0.30 -8.35 -17.47
N THR A 7 -1.00 -8.31 -17.76
CA THR A 7 -1.67 -9.34 -18.56
C THR A 7 -1.03 -9.48 -19.94
N LEU A 8 -0.79 -8.36 -20.64
CA LEU A 8 -0.16 -8.37 -21.96
C LEU A 8 1.22 -9.05 -21.94
N LEU A 9 2.11 -8.60 -21.05
CA LEU A 9 3.47 -9.10 -20.98
C LEU A 9 3.53 -10.56 -20.52
N SER A 10 2.70 -10.92 -19.54
CA SER A 10 2.59 -12.31 -19.08
C SER A 10 2.11 -13.24 -20.20
N HIS A 11 1.04 -12.89 -20.92
CA HIS A 11 0.50 -13.69 -22.01
C HIS A 11 1.43 -13.77 -23.23
N GLN A 12 2.29 -12.76 -23.43
CA GLN A 12 3.28 -12.80 -24.52
C GLN A 12 4.48 -13.71 -24.24
N THR A 13 4.79 -13.93 -22.96
CA THR A 13 6.06 -14.56 -22.57
C THR A 13 5.88 -15.90 -21.88
N GLN A 14 4.70 -16.18 -21.31
CA GLN A 14 4.44 -17.43 -20.61
C GLN A 14 3.56 -18.37 -21.41
N PRO A 15 3.75 -19.70 -21.26
CA PRO A 15 2.77 -20.66 -21.77
C PRO A 15 1.43 -20.48 -21.04
N PHE A 16 0.35 -20.90 -21.67
CA PHE A 16 -1.03 -20.70 -21.18
C PHE A 16 -1.21 -21.03 -19.69
N VAL A 17 -0.62 -22.12 -19.21
CA VAL A 17 -0.74 -22.58 -17.82
C VAL A 17 -0.09 -21.66 -16.79
N TYR A 18 0.84 -20.80 -17.21
CA TYR A 18 1.55 -19.84 -16.37
C TYR A 18 1.27 -18.39 -16.75
N ALA A 19 0.41 -18.14 -17.74
CA ALA A 19 0.10 -16.78 -18.18
C ALA A 19 -0.73 -15.98 -17.15
N GLY A 20 -1.52 -16.67 -16.32
CA GLY A 20 -2.19 -16.05 -15.17
C GLY A 20 -1.20 -15.72 -14.04
N TYR A 21 -1.52 -14.73 -13.21
CA TYR A 21 -0.76 -14.35 -12.03
C TYR A 21 -1.66 -14.25 -10.81
N THR A 22 -1.07 -14.42 -9.61
CA THR A 22 -1.84 -14.40 -8.36
C THR A 22 -2.26 -13.00 -7.99
N ILE A 23 -3.37 -12.90 -7.24
CA ILE A 23 -3.87 -11.63 -6.69
C ILE A 23 -2.82 -10.93 -5.81
N PHE A 24 -1.94 -11.70 -5.16
CA PHE A 24 -0.87 -11.20 -4.30
C PHE A 24 0.09 -10.24 -5.01
N VAL A 25 0.29 -10.36 -6.32
CA VAL A 25 1.13 -9.46 -7.12
C VAL A 25 0.33 -8.60 -8.10
N ALA A 26 -0.98 -8.82 -8.20
CA ALA A 26 -1.82 -8.19 -9.21
C ALA A 26 -1.87 -6.66 -9.08
N GLU A 27 -1.92 -6.14 -7.84
CA GLU A 27 -2.02 -4.71 -7.59
C GLU A 27 -0.66 -3.97 -7.63
N VAL A 28 0.47 -4.68 -7.68
CA VAL A 28 1.78 -4.04 -7.79
C VAL A 28 1.91 -3.19 -9.06
N PRO A 29 1.52 -3.67 -10.26
CA PRO A 29 1.59 -2.84 -11.45
C PRO A 29 0.61 -1.67 -11.48
N SER A 30 -0.59 -1.80 -10.89
CA SER A 30 -1.57 -0.71 -10.83
C SER A 30 -1.07 0.42 -9.94
N THR A 31 -0.67 0.10 -8.72
CA THR A 31 -0.14 1.07 -7.75
C THR A 31 1.18 1.69 -8.21
N LEU A 32 2.07 0.91 -8.87
CA LEU A 32 3.30 1.46 -9.44
C LEU A 32 3.03 2.44 -10.60
N ASN A 33 2.05 2.14 -11.46
CA ASN A 33 1.65 3.09 -12.51
C ASN A 33 1.08 4.39 -11.93
N GLU A 34 0.30 4.31 -10.85
CA GLU A 34 -0.22 5.50 -10.16
C GLU A 34 0.92 6.34 -9.59
N ALA A 35 1.90 5.71 -8.94
CA ALA A 35 3.07 6.41 -8.40
C ALA A 35 3.93 7.07 -9.48
N LEU A 36 4.20 6.37 -10.59
CA LEU A 36 4.93 6.93 -11.74
C LEU A 36 4.15 8.06 -12.40
N PHE A 37 2.83 7.95 -12.49
CA PHE A 37 1.97 8.98 -13.04
C PHE A 37 1.92 10.21 -12.13
N LEU A 38 1.88 10.02 -10.81
CA LEU A 38 1.98 11.09 -9.83
C LEU A 38 3.28 11.89 -10.00
N ASP A 39 4.43 11.20 -10.11
CA ASP A 39 5.72 11.85 -10.34
C ASP A 39 5.67 12.72 -11.61
N LEU A 40 5.15 12.16 -12.71
CA LEU A 40 5.01 12.89 -13.96
C LEU A 40 4.07 14.11 -13.83
N MET A 41 2.96 13.96 -13.12
CA MET A 41 2.02 15.07 -12.92
C MET A 41 2.61 16.17 -12.05
N LEU A 42 3.35 15.82 -10.99
CA LEU A 42 4.06 16.78 -10.15
C LEU A 42 5.16 17.53 -10.90
N GLU A 43 5.88 16.86 -11.82
CA GLU A 43 6.86 17.51 -12.71
C GLU A 43 6.20 18.51 -13.68
N ARG A 44 4.96 18.22 -14.11
CA ARG A 44 4.20 19.02 -15.08
C ARG A 44 3.27 20.05 -14.47
N ALA A 45 3.07 20.01 -13.17
CA ALA A 45 2.17 20.92 -12.47
C ALA A 45 2.58 22.38 -12.67
N ARG A 46 1.62 23.21 -13.08
CA ARG A 46 1.87 24.61 -13.46
C ARG A 46 1.57 25.59 -12.34
N SER A 47 0.83 25.17 -11.34
CA SER A 47 0.46 26.00 -10.20
C SER A 47 0.75 25.31 -8.87
N ARG A 48 0.78 26.11 -7.81
CA ARG A 48 0.88 25.64 -6.42
C ARG A 48 -0.34 24.79 -6.04
N GLU A 49 -1.51 25.22 -6.45
CA GLU A 49 -2.78 24.57 -6.16
C GLU A 49 -2.83 23.17 -6.79
N GLU A 50 -2.36 23.03 -8.04
CA GLU A 50 -2.25 21.72 -8.68
C GLU A 50 -1.32 20.78 -7.89
N ARG A 51 -0.16 21.27 -7.42
CA ARG A 51 0.76 20.45 -6.61
C ARG A 51 0.16 20.06 -5.26
N ILE A 52 -0.53 20.97 -4.59
CA ILE A 52 -1.21 20.67 -3.32
C ILE A 52 -2.24 19.56 -3.51
N VAL A 53 -3.09 19.65 -4.52
CA VAL A 53 -4.12 18.62 -4.79
C VAL A 53 -3.47 17.25 -5.09
N LEU A 54 -2.41 17.22 -5.89
CA LEU A 54 -1.70 15.97 -6.22
C LEU A 54 -1.04 15.35 -4.99
N LEU A 55 -0.39 16.17 -4.16
CA LEU A 55 0.27 15.70 -2.93
C LEU A 55 -0.76 15.19 -1.92
N GLN A 56 -1.86 15.89 -1.74
CA GLN A 56 -2.93 15.46 -0.85
C GLN A 56 -3.54 14.14 -1.32
N HIS A 57 -3.82 14.00 -2.61
CA HIS A 57 -4.32 12.74 -3.17
C HIS A 57 -3.36 11.56 -2.91
N ALA A 58 -2.05 11.78 -3.03
CA ALA A 58 -1.06 10.76 -2.75
C ALA A 58 -1.02 10.35 -1.27
N ILE A 59 -1.09 11.33 -0.36
CA ILE A 59 -1.16 11.09 1.08
C ILE A 59 -2.43 10.32 1.45
N ASP A 60 -3.59 10.73 0.93
CA ASP A 60 -4.87 10.07 1.15
C ASP A 60 -4.86 8.63 0.60
N SER A 61 -4.20 8.38 -0.53
CA SER A 61 -4.02 7.05 -1.09
C SER A 61 -3.22 6.14 -0.17
N ILE A 62 -2.12 6.63 0.42
CA ILE A 62 -1.34 5.87 1.41
C ILE A 62 -2.19 5.61 2.66
N ALA A 63 -2.88 6.60 3.18
CA ALA A 63 -3.72 6.46 4.38
C ALA A 63 -4.83 5.42 4.18
N SER A 64 -5.52 5.45 3.03
CA SER A 64 -6.66 4.57 2.74
C SER A 64 -6.24 3.18 2.26
N THR A 65 -5.23 3.08 1.39
CA THR A 65 -4.86 1.81 0.74
C THR A 65 -3.79 1.05 1.53
N PHE A 66 -3.02 1.72 2.37
CA PHE A 66 -2.02 1.06 3.22
C PHE A 66 -2.47 1.00 4.68
N TYR A 67 -2.53 2.13 5.39
CA TYR A 67 -2.80 2.12 6.83
C TYR A 67 -4.19 1.59 7.19
N THR A 68 -5.23 2.04 6.50
CA THR A 68 -6.59 1.53 6.73
C THR A 68 -6.70 0.03 6.42
N GLN A 69 -6.03 -0.44 5.37
CA GLN A 69 -6.07 -1.87 5.02
C GLN A 69 -5.26 -2.73 5.99
N VAL A 70 -4.17 -2.22 6.58
CA VAL A 70 -3.45 -2.90 7.68
C VAL A 70 -4.34 -2.98 8.91
N MET A 71 -5.05 -1.90 9.27
CA MET A 71 -6.02 -1.90 10.36
C MET A 71 -7.13 -2.93 10.13
N PHE A 72 -7.65 -3.02 8.90
CA PHE A 72 -8.65 -4.02 8.53
C PHE A 72 -8.10 -5.45 8.62
N ALA A 73 -6.86 -5.66 8.21
CA ALA A 73 -6.21 -6.96 8.32
C ALA A 73 -6.00 -7.38 9.78
N ASP A 74 -5.64 -6.46 10.66
CA ASP A 74 -5.53 -6.71 12.09
C ASP A 74 -6.91 -7.04 12.71
N TYR A 75 -7.95 -6.28 12.34
CA TYR A 75 -9.31 -6.59 12.72
C TYR A 75 -9.73 -8.01 12.31
N GLU A 76 -9.52 -8.36 11.05
CA GLU A 76 -9.82 -9.67 10.50
C GLU A 76 -9.09 -10.78 11.26
N LEU A 77 -7.78 -10.59 11.49
CA LEU A 77 -6.96 -11.53 12.23
C LEU A 77 -7.46 -11.73 13.67
N GLN A 78 -7.82 -10.66 14.37
CA GLN A 78 -8.35 -10.75 15.74
C GLN A 78 -9.70 -11.47 15.76
N ALA A 79 -10.61 -11.17 14.82
CA ALA A 79 -11.90 -11.83 14.71
C ALA A 79 -11.76 -13.34 14.43
N HIS A 80 -10.87 -13.73 13.52
CA HIS A 80 -10.59 -15.14 13.22
C HIS A 80 -9.98 -15.87 14.42
N ARG A 81 -9.05 -15.25 15.14
CA ARG A 81 -8.44 -15.82 16.36
C ARG A 81 -9.45 -16.13 17.45
N LEU A 82 -10.51 -15.33 17.60
CA LEU A 82 -11.59 -15.64 18.54
C LEU A 82 -12.26 -16.96 18.18
N VAL A 83 -12.58 -17.16 16.89
CA VAL A 83 -13.19 -18.42 16.41
C VAL A 83 -12.24 -19.60 16.61
N GLU A 84 -10.97 -19.46 16.29
CA GLU A 84 -9.94 -20.50 16.48
C GLU A 84 -9.76 -20.90 17.96
N GLN A 85 -10.08 -19.98 18.88
CA GLN A 85 -9.99 -20.18 20.33
C GLN A 85 -11.35 -20.55 20.98
N ASP A 86 -12.37 -20.91 20.18
CA ASP A 86 -13.72 -21.20 20.62
C ASP A 86 -14.37 -20.07 21.46
N GLN A 87 -13.95 -18.81 21.20
CA GLN A 87 -14.52 -17.64 21.86
C GLN A 87 -15.78 -17.14 21.12
N PRO A 88 -16.78 -16.62 21.84
CA PRO A 88 -17.99 -16.10 21.20
C PRO A 88 -17.68 -14.86 20.36
N VAL A 89 -18.19 -14.86 19.12
CA VAL A 89 -18.10 -13.72 18.20
C VAL A 89 -19.49 -13.09 18.07
N THR A 90 -19.68 -11.98 18.79
CA THR A 90 -20.92 -11.20 18.76
C THR A 90 -20.65 -9.82 18.15
N ALA A 91 -21.70 -9.10 17.75
CA ALA A 91 -21.56 -7.73 17.25
C ALA A 91 -20.86 -6.80 18.26
N ASP A 92 -21.14 -6.96 19.56
CA ASP A 92 -20.51 -6.14 20.59
C ASP A 92 -19.01 -6.41 20.72
N VAL A 93 -18.59 -7.68 20.63
CA VAL A 93 -17.18 -8.07 20.62
C VAL A 93 -16.49 -7.48 19.38
N LEU A 94 -17.08 -7.62 18.20
CA LEU A 94 -16.55 -7.08 16.96
C LEU A 94 -16.47 -5.55 16.97
N ASN A 95 -17.48 -4.86 17.51
CA ASN A 95 -17.47 -3.41 17.71
C ASN A 95 -16.34 -2.96 18.65
N THR A 96 -16.10 -3.73 19.72
CA THR A 96 -15.03 -3.44 20.69
C THR A 96 -13.65 -3.57 20.05
N ILE A 97 -13.42 -4.62 19.28
CA ILE A 97 -12.16 -4.80 18.54
C ILE A 97 -11.95 -3.63 17.57
N TYR A 98 -12.97 -3.30 16.77
CA TYR A 98 -12.85 -2.24 15.79
C TYR A 98 -12.62 -0.87 16.43
N ALA A 99 -13.31 -0.56 17.53
CA ALA A 99 -13.10 0.68 18.27
C ALA A 99 -11.66 0.79 18.82
N SER A 100 -11.13 -0.31 19.39
CA SER A 100 -9.74 -0.31 19.90
C SER A 100 -8.70 -0.09 18.79
N LEU A 101 -8.96 -0.59 17.59
CA LEU A 101 -8.09 -0.35 16.43
C LEU A 101 -8.19 1.09 15.94
N LEU A 102 -9.40 1.69 15.93
CA LEU A 102 -9.54 3.13 15.64
C LEU A 102 -8.74 3.97 16.62
N ASP A 103 -8.75 3.61 17.92
CA ASP A 103 -7.94 4.30 18.93
C ASP A 103 -6.45 4.13 18.69
N ALA A 104 -6.00 2.93 18.37
CA ALA A 104 -4.60 2.63 18.14
C ALA A 104 -4.03 3.33 16.89
N TYR A 105 -4.83 3.42 15.80
CA TYR A 105 -4.36 3.94 14.52
C TYR A 105 -4.54 5.45 14.38
N TYR A 106 -5.57 6.03 14.98
CA TYR A 106 -5.92 7.44 14.82
C TYR A 106 -5.75 8.28 16.08
N GLY A 107 -5.56 7.67 17.25
CA GLY A 107 -5.46 8.41 18.51
C GLY A 107 -6.64 9.38 18.69
N ASP A 108 -6.35 10.62 19.04
CA ASP A 108 -7.36 11.67 19.26
C ASP A 108 -7.51 12.64 18.07
N VAL A 109 -6.95 12.29 16.89
CA VAL A 109 -6.96 13.19 15.71
C VAL A 109 -8.25 13.13 14.91
N ILE A 110 -9.11 12.14 15.15
CA ILE A 110 -10.42 12.01 14.53
C ILE A 110 -11.52 11.99 15.58
N ASP A 111 -12.68 12.54 15.24
CA ASP A 111 -13.90 12.39 16.05
C ASP A 111 -14.48 10.98 15.80
N LYS A 112 -14.58 10.19 16.87
CA LYS A 112 -15.03 8.81 16.84
C LYS A 112 -16.46 8.73 17.34
N GLU A 113 -17.40 8.94 16.44
CA GLU A 113 -18.81 8.76 16.74
C GLU A 113 -19.14 7.27 17.05
N GLU A 114 -20.23 7.02 17.76
CA GLU A 114 -20.73 5.66 18.05
C GLU A 114 -20.89 4.80 16.77
N ILE A 115 -21.28 5.43 15.66
CA ILE A 115 -21.41 4.74 14.37
C ILE A 115 -20.06 4.29 13.79
N SER A 116 -18.95 4.92 14.17
CA SER A 116 -17.62 4.59 13.64
C SER A 116 -17.21 3.17 14.00
N LYS A 117 -17.56 2.68 15.18
CA LYS A 117 -17.21 1.33 15.65
C LYS A 117 -17.90 0.18 14.89
N VAL A 118 -18.98 0.45 14.15
CA VAL A 118 -19.69 -0.54 13.34
C VAL A 118 -19.28 -0.49 11.86
N THR A 119 -18.27 0.29 11.49
CA THR A 119 -17.81 0.44 10.10
C THR A 119 -17.39 -0.91 9.49
N TRP A 120 -16.87 -1.84 10.27
CA TRP A 120 -16.51 -3.19 9.82
C TRP A 120 -17.65 -3.90 9.10
N ALA A 121 -18.90 -3.67 9.52
CA ALA A 121 -20.09 -4.33 8.98
C ALA A 121 -20.38 -3.97 7.51
N ARG A 122 -19.83 -2.85 7.00
CA ARG A 122 -19.95 -2.42 5.60
C ARG A 122 -18.81 -2.87 4.70
N ILE A 123 -17.78 -3.54 5.24
CA ILE A 123 -16.61 -3.97 4.47
C ILE A 123 -16.89 -5.36 3.88
N PRO A 124 -17.21 -5.45 2.57
CA PRO A 124 -17.65 -6.72 1.99
C PRO A 124 -16.55 -7.79 1.99
N HIS A 125 -15.29 -7.39 1.99
CA HIS A 125 -14.16 -8.32 1.99
C HIS A 125 -14.15 -9.26 3.20
N PHE A 126 -14.55 -8.79 4.36
CA PHE A 126 -14.61 -9.63 5.59
C PHE A 126 -15.61 -10.78 5.48
N PHE A 127 -16.61 -10.66 4.59
CA PHE A 127 -17.67 -11.65 4.43
C PHE A 127 -17.51 -12.54 3.19
N SER A 128 -16.91 -12.01 2.14
CA SER A 128 -16.85 -12.67 0.83
C SER A 128 -15.47 -13.15 0.42
N THR A 129 -14.42 -12.54 0.93
CA THR A 129 -13.03 -12.79 0.53
C THR A 129 -12.08 -12.70 1.73
N PRO A 130 -12.13 -13.68 2.66
CA PRO A 130 -11.29 -13.68 3.86
C PRO A 130 -9.80 -13.58 3.50
N TYR A 131 -9.06 -12.86 4.32
CA TYR A 131 -7.61 -12.63 4.15
C TYR A 131 -7.23 -11.95 2.82
N TYR A 132 -8.12 -11.11 2.28
CA TYR A 132 -7.86 -10.34 1.08
C TYR A 132 -7.19 -8.99 1.38
N VAL A 133 -7.68 -8.27 2.40
CA VAL A 133 -7.36 -6.84 2.61
C VAL A 133 -5.87 -6.57 2.89
N TYR A 134 -5.14 -7.48 3.53
CA TYR A 134 -3.71 -7.31 3.76
C TYR A 134 -2.89 -7.21 2.46
N GLN A 135 -3.41 -7.77 1.36
CA GLN A 135 -2.72 -7.79 0.06
C GLN A 135 -2.60 -6.39 -0.56
N TYR A 136 -3.51 -5.47 -0.24
CA TYR A 136 -3.34 -4.06 -0.63
C TYR A 136 -2.08 -3.47 0.00
N ALA A 137 -1.86 -3.73 1.28
CA ALA A 137 -0.69 -3.21 1.98
C ALA A 137 0.62 -3.84 1.48
N THR A 138 0.65 -5.14 1.21
CA THR A 138 1.85 -5.81 0.67
C THR A 138 2.18 -5.33 -0.74
N CYS A 139 1.17 -5.11 -1.59
CA CYS A 139 1.36 -4.54 -2.92
C CYS A 139 1.85 -3.09 -2.84
N PHE A 140 1.28 -2.29 -1.94
CA PHE A 140 1.68 -0.90 -1.76
C PHE A 140 3.13 -0.79 -1.25
N ALA A 141 3.51 -1.63 -0.29
CA ALA A 141 4.89 -1.71 0.20
C ALA A 141 5.87 -2.14 -0.92
N SER A 142 5.46 -3.09 -1.74
CA SER A 142 6.24 -3.51 -2.92
C SER A 142 6.44 -2.37 -3.90
N THR A 143 5.39 -1.59 -4.17
CA THR A 143 5.44 -0.40 -5.03
C THR A 143 6.37 0.66 -4.47
N ALA A 144 6.28 0.98 -3.18
CA ALA A 144 7.15 1.97 -2.54
C ALA A 144 8.63 1.56 -2.69
N ARG A 145 8.95 0.27 -2.50
CA ARG A 145 10.30 -0.26 -2.66
C ARG A 145 10.78 -0.19 -4.11
N LEU A 146 9.93 -0.54 -5.07
CA LEU A 146 10.25 -0.43 -6.50
C LEU A 146 10.47 1.03 -6.91
N MET A 147 9.65 1.96 -6.44
CA MET A 147 9.81 3.39 -6.71
C MET A 147 11.13 3.94 -6.18
N GLN A 148 11.56 3.54 -4.97
CA GLN A 148 12.88 3.91 -4.46
C GLN A 148 13.99 3.48 -5.41
N ALA A 149 13.93 2.24 -5.93
CA ALA A 149 14.92 1.73 -6.89
C ALA A 149 14.86 2.45 -8.25
N ILE A 150 13.65 2.71 -8.76
CA ILE A 150 13.44 3.41 -10.05
C ILE A 150 13.87 4.89 -9.98
N ARG A 151 13.72 5.53 -8.84
CA ARG A 151 14.15 6.92 -8.59
C ARG A 151 15.64 7.05 -8.29
N SER A 152 16.37 5.94 -8.18
CA SER A 152 17.83 5.97 -7.96
C SER A 152 18.55 6.75 -9.05
N LYS A 153 19.59 7.50 -8.65
CA LYS A 153 20.41 8.33 -9.53
C LYS A 153 21.75 7.68 -9.91
N GLY A 154 22.00 6.46 -9.42
CA GLY A 154 23.23 5.73 -9.74
C GLY A 154 23.27 5.30 -11.20
N PRO A 155 24.47 5.29 -11.83
CA PRO A 155 24.63 4.84 -13.21
C PRO A 155 24.10 3.41 -13.41
N GLY A 156 23.12 3.22 -14.30
CA GLY A 156 22.52 1.92 -14.60
C GLY A 156 21.49 1.40 -13.59
N GLU A 157 21.46 1.92 -12.35
CA GLU A 157 20.56 1.39 -11.28
C GLU A 157 19.08 1.52 -11.64
N ARG A 158 18.69 2.65 -12.23
CA ARG A 158 17.32 2.86 -12.71
C ARG A 158 16.94 1.87 -13.80
N GLU A 159 17.82 1.67 -14.78
CA GLU A 159 17.57 0.74 -15.90
C GLU A 159 17.45 -0.69 -15.38
N ASP A 160 18.31 -1.10 -14.47
CA ASP A 160 18.25 -2.41 -13.83
C ASP A 160 16.95 -2.59 -13.03
N ALA A 161 16.51 -1.58 -12.28
CA ALA A 161 15.26 -1.63 -11.54
C ALA A 161 14.04 -1.77 -12.47
N VAL A 162 14.01 -1.00 -13.55
CA VAL A 162 12.97 -1.09 -14.59
C VAL A 162 12.96 -2.47 -15.24
N ASN A 163 14.13 -3.00 -15.60
CA ASN A 163 14.25 -4.32 -16.21
C ASN A 163 13.78 -5.44 -15.26
N ARG A 164 14.11 -5.39 -13.97
CA ARG A 164 13.62 -6.32 -12.96
C ARG A 164 12.10 -6.22 -12.82
N TYR A 165 11.53 -5.03 -12.79
CA TYR A 165 10.09 -4.85 -12.77
C TYR A 165 9.41 -5.41 -14.02
N LEU A 166 9.92 -5.12 -15.21
CA LEU A 166 9.36 -5.69 -16.45
C LEU A 166 9.45 -7.22 -16.48
N ASN A 167 10.48 -7.79 -15.89
CA ASN A 167 10.62 -9.25 -15.75
C ASN A 167 9.59 -9.82 -14.76
N LEU A 168 9.23 -9.10 -13.69
CA LEU A 168 8.13 -9.47 -12.82
C LEU A 168 6.82 -9.57 -13.62
N LEU A 169 6.52 -8.58 -14.47
CA LEU A 169 5.31 -8.60 -15.30
C LEU A 169 5.31 -9.75 -16.32
N ARG A 170 6.47 -10.09 -16.86
CA ARG A 170 6.62 -11.18 -17.82
C ARG A 170 6.53 -12.56 -17.19
N ALA A 171 6.76 -12.64 -15.90
CA ALA A 171 6.85 -13.94 -15.22
C ALA A 171 5.48 -14.62 -15.00
N GLY A 172 4.36 -13.87 -15.03
CA GLY A 172 3.03 -14.44 -14.79
C GLY A 172 2.99 -15.24 -13.49
N GLY A 173 2.47 -16.45 -13.56
CA GLY A 173 2.42 -17.43 -12.45
C GLY A 173 3.51 -18.50 -12.51
N SER A 174 4.67 -18.22 -13.11
CA SER A 174 5.75 -19.21 -13.30
C SER A 174 6.49 -19.58 -12.02
N ASP A 175 6.29 -18.85 -10.92
CA ASP A 175 6.91 -19.13 -9.62
C ASP A 175 6.02 -18.60 -8.48
N TYR A 176 6.39 -18.92 -7.24
CA TYR A 176 5.72 -18.36 -6.06
C TYR A 176 5.84 -16.82 -6.02
N PRO A 177 4.78 -16.09 -5.63
CA PRO A 177 4.73 -14.63 -5.69
C PRO A 177 5.87 -13.97 -4.89
N MET A 178 6.24 -14.51 -3.73
CA MET A 178 7.36 -14.00 -2.94
C MET A 178 8.70 -14.09 -3.67
N ASN A 179 8.94 -15.18 -4.43
CA ASN A 179 10.14 -15.35 -5.24
C ASN A 179 10.17 -14.38 -6.42
N LEU A 180 9.01 -14.15 -7.04
CA LEU A 180 8.87 -13.19 -8.13
C LEU A 180 9.18 -11.77 -7.66
N LEU A 181 8.65 -11.38 -6.51
CA LEU A 181 8.93 -10.07 -5.90
C LEU A 181 10.40 -9.93 -5.48
N ALA A 182 10.98 -10.96 -4.87
CA ALA A 182 12.41 -10.96 -4.49
C ALA A 182 13.32 -10.73 -5.70
N ARG A 183 13.03 -11.37 -6.85
CA ARG A 183 13.77 -11.12 -8.11
C ARG A 183 13.58 -9.70 -8.65
N ALA A 184 12.46 -9.07 -8.35
CA ALA A 184 12.24 -7.66 -8.67
C ALA A 184 12.94 -6.69 -7.70
N GLY A 185 13.56 -7.21 -6.62
CA GLY A 185 14.23 -6.44 -5.60
C GLY A 185 13.34 -6.05 -4.41
N VAL A 186 12.24 -6.77 -4.23
CA VAL A 186 11.28 -6.57 -3.13
C VAL A 186 11.27 -7.81 -2.24
N ASP A 187 11.76 -7.66 -1.02
CA ASP A 187 11.67 -8.70 0.00
C ASP A 187 10.67 -8.28 1.09
N LEU A 188 9.48 -8.85 1.04
CA LEU A 188 8.40 -8.58 2.00
C LEU A 188 8.64 -9.22 3.38
N SER A 189 9.63 -10.09 3.54
CA SER A 189 10.03 -10.62 4.84
C SER A 189 10.86 -9.61 5.65
N GLN A 190 11.35 -8.55 4.99
CA GLN A 190 12.19 -7.53 5.62
C GLN A 190 11.36 -6.31 6.03
N PRO A 191 11.51 -5.84 7.27
CA PRO A 191 10.81 -4.65 7.75
C PRO A 191 11.05 -3.40 6.89
N ASP A 192 12.20 -3.30 6.24
CA ASP A 192 12.57 -2.15 5.41
C ASP A 192 11.66 -1.97 4.19
N THR A 193 11.07 -3.06 3.69
CA THR A 193 10.07 -2.97 2.62
C THR A 193 8.81 -2.23 3.08
N VAL A 194 8.37 -2.50 4.31
CA VAL A 194 7.22 -1.81 4.91
C VAL A 194 7.58 -0.36 5.28
N ARG A 195 8.78 -0.14 5.85
CA ARG A 195 9.28 1.21 6.17
C ARG A 195 9.38 2.13 4.95
N ALA A 196 9.55 1.57 3.74
CA ALA A 196 9.56 2.36 2.52
C ALA A 196 8.27 3.18 2.33
N VAL A 197 7.11 2.64 2.76
CA VAL A 197 5.83 3.37 2.70
C VAL A 197 5.81 4.54 3.67
N ALA A 198 6.26 4.33 4.92
CA ALA A 198 6.34 5.40 5.91
C ALA A 198 7.29 6.52 5.45
N THR A 199 8.46 6.15 4.89
CA THR A 199 9.41 7.12 4.33
C THR A 199 8.79 7.91 3.17
N GLU A 200 8.03 7.27 2.28
CA GLU A 200 7.34 7.95 1.19
C GLU A 200 6.28 8.93 1.73
N LEU A 201 5.52 8.52 2.75
CA LEU A 201 4.54 9.39 3.40
C LEU A 201 5.20 10.63 4.01
N ASP A 202 6.30 10.46 4.75
CA ASP A 202 7.06 11.57 5.34
C ASP A 202 7.53 12.57 4.26
N VAL A 203 8.01 12.06 3.12
CA VAL A 203 8.44 12.91 1.99
C VAL A 203 7.27 13.69 1.40
N LEU A 204 6.12 13.03 1.20
CA LEU A 204 4.92 13.68 0.64
C LEU A 204 4.36 14.73 1.59
N VAL A 205 4.29 14.44 2.89
CA VAL A 205 3.84 15.39 3.92
C VAL A 205 4.76 16.60 3.97
N ALA A 206 6.08 16.41 4.02
CA ALA A 206 7.05 17.51 4.03
C ALA A 206 6.92 18.40 2.77
N ARG A 207 6.68 17.80 1.61
CA ARG A 207 6.44 18.56 0.36
C ARG A 207 5.13 19.33 0.42
N LEU A 208 4.06 18.74 0.95
CA LEU A 208 2.77 19.43 1.12
C LEU A 208 2.89 20.60 2.09
N GLU A 209 3.60 20.44 3.20
CA GLU A 209 3.88 21.52 4.15
C GLU A 209 4.64 22.68 3.50
N GLN A 210 5.64 22.39 2.66
CA GLN A 210 6.36 23.41 1.89
C GLN A 210 5.42 24.17 0.93
N GLU A 211 4.56 23.45 0.20
CA GLU A 211 3.57 24.08 -0.68
C GLU A 211 2.54 24.91 0.11
N LEU A 212 2.16 24.48 1.30
CA LEU A 212 1.25 25.25 2.18
C LEU A 212 1.92 26.47 2.83
N GLY A 213 3.25 26.57 2.78
CA GLY A 213 4.00 27.66 3.40
C GLY A 213 4.07 27.53 4.92
N ALA A 214 3.88 26.33 5.46
CA ALA A 214 4.14 26.03 6.85
C ALA A 214 5.65 26.13 7.10
N GLU A 215 6.09 27.00 8.01
CA GLU A 215 7.43 26.92 8.55
C GLU A 215 7.53 25.58 9.29
N VAL A 216 8.53 24.78 8.91
CA VAL A 216 8.84 23.54 9.63
C VAL A 216 9.24 23.97 11.06
N ALA A 217 8.31 23.95 11.98
CA ALA A 217 8.58 24.13 13.40
C ALA A 217 9.57 23.01 13.76
N GLY A 218 10.78 23.42 14.16
CA GLY A 218 11.89 22.53 14.41
C GLY A 218 11.46 21.33 15.25
N ALA A 219 11.67 20.15 14.73
CA ALA A 219 11.30 18.88 15.33
C ALA A 219 11.95 18.77 16.73
N ALA A 220 11.17 19.02 17.76
CA ALA A 220 11.53 18.56 19.08
C ALA A 220 11.52 17.02 19.07
N PRO A 221 12.56 16.33 19.57
CA PRO A 221 12.59 14.87 19.58
C PRO A 221 11.41 14.37 20.43
N ARG A 222 10.53 13.56 19.80
CA ARG A 222 9.48 12.85 20.54
C ARG A 222 10.17 11.84 21.44
N SER A 223 10.17 12.12 22.74
CA SER A 223 10.57 11.17 23.77
C SER A 223 9.56 10.02 23.76
N HIS A 224 10.08 8.82 23.58
CA HIS A 224 9.35 7.55 23.67
C HIS A 224 8.96 7.22 25.11
#